data_ba93a13f51f4de7cfb2d0a60b6368140
#
_entry.id   ba93a13f51f4de7cfb2d0a60b6368140
#
_cell.length_a   1.000
_cell.length_b   1.000
_cell.length_c   1.000
_cell.angle_alpha   90.00
_cell.angle_beta   90.00
_cell.angle_gamma   90.00
#
_symmetry.space_group_name_H-M   'P 1'
#
loop_
_entity.id
_entity.type
_entity.pdbx_description
1 polymer ?
#
loop_
_entity_poly.entity_id
_entity_poly.type
_entity_poly.pdbx_seq_one_letter_code
_entity_poly.pdbx_strand_id
1 'polypeptide(L)'
;MSDLVRPYGFALRDAVLNGGTGRRYEEMAEALIAATVSTDDPVDLVILAFAVPDARAGRTTATYRGASLPGDPLAFAVCDQGTAATFTALRLARELARTGDCRRGLVLVVEQATLPYLPDGPAALPARPAAVALRCGDTGPARLAVHRQHAGVPAGVLDALLAAELAELCAGPGEVTLVLGGGLAGRATPPRTVDRVRIAPEGQPATGVWWALADELMPGGPRRVVLADHEPALGYLGLVALDVAG
;
A
#
# COMPACT_ATOMS: atom_id res chain seq x y z
N MET A 1 22.54 13.88 -6.68
CA MET A 1 21.42 14.02 -5.73
C MET A 1 21.35 15.41 -5.13
N SER A 2 22.47 16.00 -4.67
CA SER A 2 22.49 17.38 -4.16
C SER A 2 21.84 18.39 -5.12
N ASP A 3 22.13 18.29 -6.41
CA ASP A 3 21.58 19.20 -7.42
C ASP A 3 20.08 18.99 -7.70
N LEU A 4 19.53 17.81 -7.34
CA LEU A 4 18.10 17.53 -7.49
C LEU A 4 17.26 18.12 -6.35
N VAL A 5 17.80 18.20 -5.15
CA VAL A 5 17.04 18.66 -3.97
C VAL A 5 17.29 20.12 -3.62
N ARG A 6 18.43 20.68 -4.05
CA ARG A 6 18.81 22.08 -3.79
C ARG A 6 17.77 23.10 -4.31
N PRO A 7 17.16 22.95 -5.51
CA PRO A 7 16.13 23.87 -5.99
C PRO A 7 14.90 23.95 -5.09
N TYR A 8 14.67 22.91 -4.28
CA TYR A 8 13.54 22.80 -3.34
C TYR A 8 13.92 23.20 -1.90
N GLY A 9 15.12 23.73 -1.69
CA GLY A 9 15.58 24.16 -0.36
C GLY A 9 15.99 23.03 0.58
N PHE A 10 16.02 21.78 0.14
CA PHE A 10 16.38 20.64 0.99
C PHE A 10 17.88 20.46 1.13
N ALA A 11 18.33 20.19 2.36
CA ALA A 11 19.69 19.76 2.65
C ALA A 11 19.79 18.25 2.72
N LEU A 12 20.81 17.70 2.08
CA LEU A 12 21.09 16.27 2.15
C LEU A 12 21.73 15.89 3.49
N ARG A 13 21.39 14.71 3.96
CA ARG A 13 22.03 14.10 5.14
C ARG A 13 23.16 13.20 4.68
N ASP A 14 24.38 13.72 4.65
CA ASP A 14 25.58 12.99 4.19
C ASP A 14 25.79 11.63 4.89
N ALA A 15 25.45 11.54 6.17
CA ALA A 15 25.52 10.30 6.93
C ALA A 15 24.60 9.19 6.35
N VAL A 16 23.48 9.57 5.75
CA VAL A 16 22.56 8.62 5.11
C VAL A 16 23.06 8.19 3.75
N LEU A 17 23.65 9.11 2.99
CA LEU A 17 24.19 8.86 1.66
C LEU A 17 25.45 7.99 1.68
N ASN A 18 26.30 8.15 2.71
CA ASN A 18 27.63 7.56 2.78
C ASN A 18 27.74 6.31 3.66
N GLY A 19 26.68 5.85 4.30
CA GLY A 19 26.73 4.68 5.19
C GLY A 19 25.47 4.41 5.96
N GLY A 20 24.36 5.00 5.54
CA GLY A 20 23.09 4.89 6.24
C GLY A 20 22.61 3.45 6.44
N THR A 21 22.06 3.20 7.62
CA THR A 21 21.57 1.90 8.12
C THR A 21 20.22 1.49 7.55
N GLY A 22 19.68 2.19 6.53
CA GLY A 22 18.39 1.87 5.90
C GLY A 22 18.50 0.73 4.89
N ARG A 23 17.47 -0.12 4.83
CA ARG A 23 17.32 -1.09 3.73
C ARG A 23 16.84 -0.36 2.48
N ARG A 24 17.44 -0.69 1.34
CA ARG A 24 17.00 -0.16 0.04
C ARG A 24 15.70 -0.85 -0.39
N TYR A 25 14.87 -0.13 -1.13
CA TYR A 25 13.66 -0.71 -1.72
C TYR A 25 13.98 -1.88 -2.64
N GLU A 26 15.12 -1.83 -3.33
CA GLU A 26 15.62 -2.91 -4.15
C GLU A 26 15.82 -4.21 -3.34
N GLU A 27 16.45 -4.14 -2.17
CA GLU A 27 16.70 -5.29 -1.29
C GLU A 27 15.39 -5.88 -0.72
N MET A 28 14.44 -5.01 -0.36
CA MET A 28 13.14 -5.43 0.15
C MET A 28 12.29 -6.05 -0.95
N ALA A 29 12.27 -5.44 -2.13
CA ALA A 29 11.55 -5.96 -3.29
C ALA A 29 12.11 -7.33 -3.74
N GLU A 30 13.43 -7.47 -3.76
CA GLU A 30 14.08 -8.76 -4.11
C GLU A 30 13.67 -9.89 -3.18
N ALA A 31 13.69 -9.64 -1.87
CA ALA A 31 13.27 -10.62 -0.88
C ALA A 31 11.79 -11.04 -1.04
N LEU A 32 10.90 -10.07 -1.30
CA LEU A 32 9.48 -10.35 -1.53
C LEU A 32 9.24 -11.10 -2.84
N ILE A 33 9.91 -10.69 -3.92
CA ILE A 33 9.81 -11.35 -5.23
C ILE A 33 10.27 -12.80 -5.11
N ALA A 34 11.43 -13.05 -4.49
CA ALA A 34 11.93 -14.40 -4.30
C ALA A 34 10.98 -15.31 -3.51
N ALA A 35 10.19 -14.71 -2.61
CA ALA A 35 9.20 -15.44 -1.81
C ALA A 35 7.85 -15.64 -2.52
N THR A 36 7.54 -14.86 -3.58
CA THR A 36 6.18 -14.81 -4.15
C THR A 36 6.10 -15.12 -5.64
N VAL A 37 7.23 -15.10 -6.37
CA VAL A 37 7.28 -15.33 -7.82
C VAL A 37 8.20 -16.50 -8.13
N SER A 38 7.77 -17.40 -9.00
CA SER A 38 8.58 -18.49 -9.52
C SER A 38 8.54 -18.53 -11.05
N THR A 39 9.40 -19.32 -11.66
CA THR A 39 9.39 -19.57 -13.11
C THR A 39 8.12 -20.25 -13.59
N ASP A 40 7.52 -21.09 -12.73
CA ASP A 40 6.29 -21.83 -13.05
C ASP A 40 5.03 -20.99 -12.84
N ASP A 41 5.15 -19.90 -12.06
CA ASP A 41 4.06 -18.97 -11.79
C ASP A 41 4.55 -17.51 -11.90
N PRO A 42 4.92 -17.07 -13.12
CA PRO A 42 5.41 -15.73 -13.38
C PRO A 42 4.32 -14.67 -13.20
N VAL A 43 4.71 -13.41 -13.13
CA VAL A 43 3.80 -12.26 -13.08
C VAL A 43 3.90 -11.46 -14.38
N ASP A 44 2.78 -10.83 -14.77
CA ASP A 44 2.69 -9.99 -15.97
C ASP A 44 2.84 -8.51 -15.62
N LEU A 45 2.70 -8.19 -14.32
CA LEU A 45 2.70 -6.81 -13.81
C LEU A 45 3.41 -6.74 -12.47
N VAL A 46 4.29 -5.75 -12.30
CA VAL A 46 4.91 -5.40 -11.01
C VAL A 46 4.71 -3.92 -10.76
N ILE A 47 4.06 -3.58 -9.67
CA ILE A 47 3.88 -2.18 -9.23
C ILE A 47 4.58 -1.99 -7.90
N LEU A 48 5.54 -1.07 -7.83
CA LEU A 48 6.17 -0.65 -6.58
C LEU A 48 5.41 0.55 -6.01
N ALA A 49 4.80 0.41 -4.85
CA ALA A 49 4.06 1.47 -4.18
C ALA A 49 4.83 1.95 -2.93
N PHE A 50 5.08 3.25 -2.85
CA PHE A 50 5.76 3.86 -1.70
C PHE A 50 5.34 5.30 -1.48
N ALA A 51 5.37 5.74 -0.20
CA ALA A 51 5.09 7.11 0.22
C ALA A 51 6.36 7.96 0.35
N VAL A 52 7.45 7.34 0.74
CA VAL A 52 8.71 7.97 1.09
C VAL A 52 9.77 7.54 0.07
N PRO A 53 10.60 8.45 -0.47
CA PRO A 53 11.65 8.08 -1.42
C PRO A 53 12.66 7.08 -0.85
N ASP A 54 13.28 6.30 -1.73
CA ASP A 54 14.37 5.41 -1.34
C ASP A 54 15.55 6.18 -0.75
N ALA A 55 16.20 5.65 0.27
CA ALA A 55 17.41 6.20 0.87
C ALA A 55 18.53 6.39 -0.16
N ARG A 56 18.57 5.57 -1.19
CA ARG A 56 19.55 5.64 -2.28
C ARG A 56 18.84 5.72 -3.62
N ALA A 57 18.62 6.94 -4.09
CA ALA A 57 18.16 7.19 -5.46
C ALA A 57 19.32 6.93 -6.45
N GLY A 58 19.36 5.75 -7.03
CA GLY A 58 20.39 5.41 -8.01
C GLY A 58 19.86 4.66 -9.21
N ARG A 59 18.86 3.82 -9.02
CA ARG A 59 18.18 3.06 -10.07
C ARG A 59 16.69 2.99 -9.75
N THR A 60 15.87 3.05 -10.78
CA THR A 60 14.42 2.84 -10.62
C THR A 60 14.17 1.38 -10.28
N THR A 61 13.98 1.08 -9.00
CA THR A 61 13.83 -0.30 -8.47
C THR A 61 12.77 -1.10 -9.24
N ALA A 62 11.62 -0.48 -9.55
CA ALA A 62 10.56 -1.14 -10.28
C ALA A 62 11.01 -1.62 -11.66
N THR A 63 11.58 -0.73 -12.48
CA THR A 63 12.03 -1.05 -13.84
C THR A 63 13.20 -2.04 -13.85
N TYR A 64 14.18 -1.87 -12.96
CA TYR A 64 15.33 -2.76 -12.89
C TYR A 64 14.93 -4.19 -12.50
N ARG A 65 13.99 -4.33 -11.57
CA ARG A 65 13.52 -5.66 -11.15
C ARG A 65 12.55 -6.29 -12.13
N GLY A 66 11.72 -5.50 -12.80
CA GLY A 66 10.86 -6.00 -13.87
C GLY A 66 11.66 -6.71 -14.97
N ALA A 67 12.72 -6.10 -15.45
CA ALA A 67 13.58 -6.66 -16.50
C ALA A 67 14.32 -7.96 -16.12
N SER A 68 14.42 -8.29 -14.84
CA SER A 68 15.07 -9.51 -14.34
C SER A 68 14.11 -10.62 -13.91
N LEU A 69 12.79 -10.39 -14.04
CA LEU A 69 11.77 -11.37 -13.65
C LEU A 69 11.36 -12.27 -14.83
N PRO A 70 11.00 -13.53 -14.54
CA PRO A 70 10.40 -14.41 -15.54
C PRO A 70 9.13 -13.80 -16.12
N GLY A 71 8.99 -13.82 -17.45
CA GLY A 71 7.78 -13.33 -18.14
C GLY A 71 7.84 -11.87 -18.61
N ASP A 72 8.95 -11.16 -18.37
CA ASP A 72 9.13 -9.76 -18.77
C ASP A 72 7.93 -8.85 -18.41
N PRO A 73 7.56 -8.73 -17.12
CA PRO A 73 6.36 -8.03 -16.68
C PRO A 73 6.44 -6.52 -16.96
N LEU A 74 5.29 -5.92 -17.24
CA LEU A 74 5.16 -4.47 -17.16
C LEU A 74 5.50 -4.02 -15.72
N ALA A 75 6.49 -3.14 -15.57
CA ALA A 75 6.97 -2.73 -14.26
C ALA A 75 7.05 -1.20 -14.13
N PHE A 76 6.41 -0.64 -13.10
CA PHE A 76 6.45 0.79 -12.79
C PHE A 76 6.24 1.06 -11.29
N ALA A 77 6.40 2.31 -10.89
CA ALA A 77 6.19 2.75 -9.53
C ALA A 77 4.99 3.69 -9.42
N VAL A 78 4.31 3.64 -8.26
CA VAL A 78 3.31 4.61 -7.81
C VAL A 78 3.84 5.27 -6.55
N CYS A 79 4.03 6.58 -6.61
CA CYS A 79 4.56 7.40 -5.52
C CYS A 79 3.85 8.76 -5.46
N ASP A 80 4.29 9.62 -4.55
CA ASP A 80 3.79 10.99 -4.36
C ASP A 80 2.29 11.08 -3.97
N GLN A 81 1.74 10.00 -3.44
CA GLN A 81 0.36 9.92 -2.96
C GLN A 81 0.27 9.51 -1.47
N GLY A 82 1.37 9.60 -0.75
CA GLY A 82 1.42 9.16 0.65
C GLY A 82 0.97 7.70 0.80
N THR A 83 0.20 7.42 1.83
CA THR A 83 -0.35 6.08 2.11
C THR A 83 -1.35 5.61 1.05
N ALA A 84 -1.92 6.53 0.26
CA ALA A 84 -2.86 6.20 -0.81
C ALA A 84 -2.20 5.53 -2.04
N ALA A 85 -0.86 5.54 -2.15
CA ALA A 85 -0.13 4.96 -3.28
C ALA A 85 -0.50 3.49 -3.51
N THR A 86 -0.67 2.69 -2.45
CA THR A 86 -1.03 1.28 -2.57
C THR A 86 -2.45 1.07 -3.07
N PHE A 87 -3.40 1.90 -2.64
CA PHE A 87 -4.77 1.85 -3.17
C PHE A 87 -4.78 2.17 -4.66
N THR A 88 -4.02 3.18 -5.10
CA THR A 88 -3.87 3.50 -6.52
C THR A 88 -3.22 2.34 -7.28
N ALA A 89 -2.18 1.71 -6.73
CA ALA A 89 -1.53 0.55 -7.34
C ALA A 89 -2.50 -0.63 -7.54
N LEU A 90 -3.30 -0.95 -6.53
CA LEU A 90 -4.34 -1.99 -6.64
C LEU A 90 -5.42 -1.63 -7.68
N ARG A 91 -5.83 -0.37 -7.76
CA ARG A 91 -6.76 0.08 -8.79
C ARG A 91 -6.18 -0.12 -10.19
N LEU A 92 -4.93 0.28 -10.40
CA LEU A 92 -4.24 0.10 -11.68
C LEU A 92 -4.11 -1.38 -12.04
N ALA A 93 -3.69 -2.23 -11.08
CA ALA A 93 -3.60 -3.67 -11.30
C ALA A 93 -4.95 -4.28 -11.72
N ARG A 94 -6.04 -3.87 -11.05
CA ARG A 94 -7.40 -4.30 -11.39
C ARG A 94 -7.83 -3.82 -12.78
N GLU A 95 -7.58 -2.58 -13.14
CA GLU A 95 -7.97 -2.05 -14.45
C GLU A 95 -7.16 -2.70 -15.58
N LEU A 96 -5.86 -2.92 -15.41
CA LEU A 96 -5.03 -3.66 -16.37
C LEU A 96 -5.49 -5.12 -16.51
N ALA A 97 -5.91 -5.77 -15.42
CA ALA A 97 -6.51 -7.10 -15.49
C ALA A 97 -7.82 -7.11 -16.27
N ARG A 98 -8.66 -6.08 -16.14
CA ARG A 98 -9.94 -5.96 -16.87
C ARG A 98 -9.78 -5.70 -18.36
N THR A 99 -8.72 -5.00 -18.77
CA THR A 99 -8.39 -4.80 -20.21
C THR A 99 -7.79 -6.07 -20.84
N GLY A 100 -7.36 -7.02 -20.01
CA GLY A 100 -6.74 -8.28 -20.46
C GLY A 100 -5.23 -8.18 -20.68
N ASP A 101 -4.63 -7.01 -20.41
CA ASP A 101 -3.20 -6.78 -20.62
C ASP A 101 -2.33 -7.49 -19.57
N CYS A 102 -2.82 -7.55 -18.31
CA CYS A 102 -2.10 -8.17 -17.21
C CYS A 102 -3.08 -8.95 -16.32
N ARG A 103 -2.83 -10.25 -16.11
CA ARG A 103 -3.70 -11.12 -15.29
C ARG A 103 -3.11 -11.49 -13.95
N ARG A 104 -1.79 -11.46 -13.83
CA ARG A 104 -1.03 -11.86 -12.65
C ARG A 104 -0.17 -10.70 -12.20
N GLY A 105 -0.73 -9.89 -11.30
CA GLY A 105 -0.07 -8.71 -10.76
C GLY A 105 0.65 -8.98 -9.45
N LEU A 106 1.72 -8.22 -9.22
CA LEU A 106 2.41 -8.13 -7.94
C LEU A 106 2.51 -6.66 -7.56
N VAL A 107 1.85 -6.27 -6.47
CA VAL A 107 2.02 -4.94 -5.87
C VAL A 107 2.95 -5.09 -4.67
N LEU A 108 4.09 -4.41 -4.75
CA LEU A 108 5.10 -4.35 -3.69
C LEU A 108 4.93 -3.03 -2.94
N VAL A 109 4.46 -3.10 -1.71
CA VAL A 109 4.35 -1.94 -0.83
C VAL A 109 5.60 -1.87 0.02
N VAL A 110 6.35 -0.77 -0.07
CA VAL A 110 7.61 -0.62 0.65
C VAL A 110 7.66 0.71 1.40
N GLU A 111 8.24 0.69 2.56
CA GLU A 111 8.52 1.89 3.35
C GLU A 111 9.81 1.76 4.14
N GLN A 112 10.44 2.89 4.42
CA GLN A 112 11.68 2.95 5.18
C GLN A 112 11.73 4.15 6.11
N ALA A 113 12.41 3.99 7.24
CA ALA A 113 12.53 5.01 8.28
C ALA A 113 13.61 6.07 7.99
N THR A 114 14.43 5.87 6.96
CA THR A 114 15.61 6.70 6.71
C THR A 114 15.40 7.54 5.47
N LEU A 115 15.30 8.85 5.63
CA LEU A 115 15.26 9.80 4.52
C LEU A 115 16.64 10.41 4.26
N PRO A 116 17.04 10.57 2.99
CA PRO A 116 18.26 11.26 2.62
C PRO A 116 18.21 12.79 2.85
N TYR A 117 17.04 13.34 3.16
CA TYR A 117 16.81 14.74 3.50
C TYR A 117 15.78 14.87 4.63
N LEU A 118 15.67 16.05 5.22
CA LEU A 118 14.60 16.38 6.17
C LEU A 118 13.45 17.02 5.40
N PRO A 119 12.24 16.50 5.47
CA PRO A 119 11.09 17.14 4.85
C PRO A 119 10.70 18.42 5.59
N ASP A 120 10.30 19.45 4.85
CA ASP A 120 9.72 20.66 5.41
C ASP A 120 8.23 20.44 5.67
N GLY A 121 7.88 19.84 6.80
CA GLY A 121 6.49 19.64 7.19
C GLY A 121 6.20 18.27 7.80
N PRO A 122 4.95 18.05 8.20
CA PRO A 122 4.52 16.81 8.83
C PRO A 122 4.47 15.68 7.79
N ALA A 123 5.56 14.96 7.62
CA ALA A 123 5.57 13.71 6.87
C ALA A 123 5.37 12.55 7.86
N ALA A 124 4.43 11.67 7.55
CA ALA A 124 4.28 10.41 8.29
C ALA A 124 5.46 9.48 7.96
N LEU A 125 6.53 9.58 8.73
CA LEU A 125 7.71 8.75 8.54
C LEU A 125 7.49 7.39 9.19
N PRO A 126 7.84 6.30 8.49
CA PRO A 126 7.83 4.97 9.10
C PRO A 126 8.83 4.88 10.25
N ALA A 127 8.46 4.16 11.33
CA ALA A 127 9.35 3.91 12.46
C ALA A 127 10.44 2.89 12.14
N ARG A 128 10.21 2.04 11.14
CA ARG A 128 11.14 0.99 10.70
C ARG A 128 10.91 0.65 9.22
N PRO A 129 11.91 0.08 8.54
CA PRO A 129 11.71 -0.48 7.20
C PRO A 129 10.71 -1.63 7.26
N ALA A 130 9.75 -1.63 6.33
CA ALA A 130 8.76 -2.69 6.19
C ALA A 130 8.35 -2.85 4.73
N ALA A 131 7.91 -4.05 4.38
CA ALA A 131 7.42 -4.34 3.04
C ALA A 131 6.34 -5.41 3.05
N VAL A 132 5.38 -5.29 2.11
CA VAL A 132 4.30 -6.24 1.90
C VAL A 132 4.19 -6.53 0.40
N ALA A 133 3.98 -7.80 0.05
CA ALA A 133 3.65 -8.21 -1.30
C ALA A 133 2.17 -8.57 -1.40
N LEU A 134 1.46 -7.94 -2.33
CA LEU A 134 0.07 -8.25 -2.65
C LEU A 134 0.05 -8.91 -4.03
N ARG A 135 -0.20 -10.21 -4.06
CA ARG A 135 -0.35 -10.94 -5.30
C ARG A 135 -1.79 -10.88 -5.77
N CYS A 136 -1.99 -10.44 -7.01
CA CYS A 136 -3.29 -10.30 -7.65
C CYS A 136 -3.39 -11.28 -8.82
N GLY A 137 -4.51 -11.98 -8.93
CA GLY A 137 -4.75 -12.95 -10.00
C GLY A 137 -6.16 -13.49 -9.97
N ASP A 138 -6.42 -14.49 -10.80
CA ASP A 138 -7.75 -15.10 -10.94
C ASP A 138 -8.08 -16.07 -9.78
N THR A 139 -7.07 -16.45 -9.00
CA THR A 139 -7.19 -17.37 -7.86
C THR A 139 -6.57 -16.75 -6.61
N GLY A 140 -7.11 -17.11 -5.45
CA GLY A 140 -6.58 -16.62 -4.17
C GLY A 140 -7.57 -16.78 -3.01
N PRO A 141 -7.14 -16.48 -1.79
CA PRO A 141 -7.97 -16.61 -0.60
C PRO A 141 -9.07 -15.55 -0.52
N ALA A 142 -8.98 -14.47 -1.31
CA ALA A 142 -9.92 -13.37 -1.25
C ALA A 142 -10.18 -12.76 -2.64
N ARG A 143 -11.41 -12.30 -2.84
CA ARG A 143 -11.83 -11.56 -4.02
C ARG A 143 -11.96 -10.07 -3.67
N LEU A 144 -11.27 -9.20 -4.43
CA LEU A 144 -11.46 -7.76 -4.33
C LEU A 144 -12.85 -7.38 -4.86
N ALA A 145 -13.81 -7.22 -3.96
CA ALA A 145 -15.20 -6.92 -4.30
C ALA A 145 -15.40 -5.45 -4.66
N VAL A 146 -14.87 -4.55 -3.82
CA VAL A 146 -15.02 -3.10 -4.00
C VAL A 146 -13.67 -2.43 -3.83
N HIS A 147 -13.40 -1.42 -4.65
CA HIS A 147 -12.31 -0.49 -4.50
C HIS A 147 -12.84 0.93 -4.69
N ARG A 148 -12.62 1.79 -3.71
CA ARG A 148 -12.96 3.22 -3.76
C ARG A 148 -11.78 4.07 -3.33
N GLN A 149 -11.65 5.23 -3.94
CA GLN A 149 -10.61 6.19 -3.60
C GLN A 149 -11.14 7.60 -3.84
N HIS A 150 -11.13 8.42 -2.80
CA HIS A 150 -11.55 9.81 -2.85
C HIS A 150 -10.31 10.69 -2.69
N ALA A 151 -10.12 11.62 -3.62
CA ALA A 151 -9.02 12.57 -3.62
C ALA A 151 -9.51 13.95 -3.14
N GLY A 152 -8.64 14.68 -2.45
CA GLY A 152 -8.91 16.05 -2.03
C GLY A 152 -10.05 16.16 -1.01
N VAL A 153 -10.24 15.17 -0.15
CA VAL A 153 -11.29 15.15 0.87
C VAL A 153 -10.98 16.21 1.94
N PRO A 154 -11.81 17.25 2.10
CA PRO A 154 -11.60 18.23 3.15
C PRO A 154 -11.76 17.61 4.55
N ALA A 155 -10.95 18.05 5.50
CA ALA A 155 -10.97 17.51 6.87
C ALA A 155 -12.37 17.58 7.54
N GLY A 156 -13.17 18.61 7.24
CA GLY A 156 -14.52 18.76 7.78
C GLY A 156 -15.58 17.84 7.15
N VAL A 157 -15.26 17.17 6.04
CA VAL A 157 -16.18 16.26 5.34
C VAL A 157 -15.79 14.78 5.58
N LEU A 158 -14.55 14.54 5.97
CA LEU A 158 -13.98 13.20 6.08
C LEU A 158 -14.82 12.25 6.94
N ASP A 159 -15.24 12.68 8.13
CA ASP A 159 -15.92 11.80 9.07
C ASP A 159 -17.32 11.39 8.55
N ALA A 160 -18.05 12.32 7.90
CA ALA A 160 -19.34 12.02 7.29
C ALA A 160 -19.21 11.10 6.07
N LEU A 161 -18.21 11.36 5.21
CA LEU A 161 -17.92 10.53 4.05
C LEU A 161 -17.51 9.12 4.48
N LEU A 162 -16.59 9.01 5.44
CA LEU A 162 -16.14 7.73 5.97
C LEU A 162 -17.30 6.93 6.56
N ALA A 163 -18.18 7.57 7.36
CA ALA A 163 -19.34 6.90 7.93
C ALA A 163 -20.28 6.35 6.85
N ALA A 164 -20.55 7.12 5.79
CA ALA A 164 -21.38 6.68 4.67
C ALA A 164 -20.76 5.51 3.92
N GLU A 165 -19.47 5.59 3.61
CA GLU A 165 -18.72 4.53 2.92
C GLU A 165 -18.69 3.23 3.74
N LEU A 166 -18.39 3.33 5.03
CA LEU A 166 -18.35 2.16 5.91
C LEU A 166 -19.74 1.54 6.08
N ALA A 167 -20.80 2.34 6.17
CA ALA A 167 -22.16 1.82 6.26
C ALA A 167 -22.52 0.97 5.03
N GLU A 168 -22.09 1.37 3.84
CA GLU A 168 -22.32 0.61 2.61
C GLU A 168 -21.40 -0.61 2.50
N LEU A 169 -20.09 -0.44 2.71
CA LEU A 169 -19.10 -1.50 2.51
C LEU A 169 -19.19 -2.62 3.53
N CYS A 170 -19.58 -2.29 4.76
CA CYS A 170 -19.80 -3.26 5.84
C CYS A 170 -21.21 -3.85 5.86
N ALA A 171 -22.08 -3.47 4.91
CA ALA A 171 -23.40 -4.07 4.79
C ALA A 171 -23.32 -5.45 4.12
N GLY A 172 -24.14 -6.38 4.58
CA GLY A 172 -24.25 -7.72 4.00
C GLY A 172 -24.31 -8.83 5.04
N PRO A 173 -24.57 -10.05 4.60
CA PRO A 173 -24.57 -11.21 5.48
C PRO A 173 -23.12 -11.68 5.76
N GLY A 174 -22.91 -12.28 6.93
CA GLY A 174 -21.64 -12.89 7.33
C GLY A 174 -20.81 -11.99 8.22
N GLU A 175 -19.70 -12.54 8.73
CA GLU A 175 -18.76 -11.85 9.60
C GLU A 175 -18.04 -10.72 8.84
N VAL A 176 -17.94 -9.55 9.46
CA VAL A 176 -17.28 -8.37 8.91
C VAL A 176 -16.14 -7.92 9.81
N THR A 177 -14.94 -7.90 9.28
CA THR A 177 -13.77 -7.29 9.92
C THR A 177 -13.46 -5.96 9.26
N LEU A 178 -13.35 -4.90 10.05
CA LEU A 178 -12.91 -3.58 9.62
C LEU A 178 -11.45 -3.35 10.03
N VAL A 179 -10.58 -3.11 9.05
CA VAL A 179 -9.17 -2.75 9.24
C VAL A 179 -9.00 -1.26 8.97
N LEU A 180 -8.54 -0.51 9.95
CA LEU A 180 -8.31 0.93 9.87
C LEU A 180 -6.82 1.25 9.83
N GLY A 181 -6.41 2.07 8.87
CA GLY A 181 -5.09 2.67 8.83
C GLY A 181 -4.88 3.69 9.95
N GLY A 182 -3.62 4.03 10.22
CA GLY A 182 -3.25 4.95 11.29
C GLY A 182 -3.89 6.34 11.17
N GLY A 183 -4.10 6.83 9.96
CA GLY A 183 -4.76 8.11 9.68
C GLY A 183 -6.24 8.17 10.12
N LEU A 184 -6.87 7.02 10.38
CA LEU A 184 -8.27 6.89 10.79
C LEU A 184 -8.43 6.37 12.23
N ALA A 185 -7.35 6.03 12.90
CA ALA A 185 -7.39 5.57 14.29
C ALA A 185 -8.05 6.64 15.19
N GLY A 186 -9.09 6.23 15.92
CA GLY A 186 -9.85 7.11 16.80
C GLY A 186 -10.83 8.07 16.12
N ARG A 187 -10.91 8.12 14.78
CA ARG A 187 -11.86 8.94 14.02
C ARG A 187 -13.07 8.14 13.53
N ALA A 188 -12.84 6.93 13.06
CA ALA A 188 -13.89 6.11 12.51
C ALA A 188 -14.84 5.60 13.60
N THR A 189 -16.15 5.72 13.36
CA THR A 189 -17.17 5.04 14.15
C THR A 189 -17.62 3.81 13.36
N PRO A 190 -17.25 2.59 13.79
CA PRO A 190 -17.63 1.37 13.07
C PRO A 190 -19.16 1.19 13.04
N PRO A 191 -19.75 0.80 11.90
CA PRO A 191 -21.15 0.40 11.82
C PRO A 191 -21.44 -0.79 12.75
N ARG A 192 -22.71 -0.94 13.17
CA ARG A 192 -23.15 -2.06 14.03
C ARG A 192 -23.01 -3.44 13.36
N THR A 193 -22.84 -3.47 12.05
CA THR A 193 -22.61 -4.69 11.26
C THR A 193 -21.19 -5.20 11.32
N VAL A 194 -20.26 -4.45 11.92
CA VAL A 194 -18.86 -4.84 12.08
C VAL A 194 -18.69 -5.69 13.33
N ASP A 195 -18.22 -6.91 13.16
CA ASP A 195 -17.98 -7.85 14.27
C ASP A 195 -16.62 -7.61 14.91
N ARG A 196 -15.63 -7.18 14.13
CA ARG A 196 -14.26 -6.96 14.60
C ARG A 196 -13.64 -5.71 13.98
N VAL A 197 -12.94 -4.95 14.79
CA VAL A 197 -12.14 -3.80 14.34
C VAL A 197 -10.68 -4.07 14.63
N ARG A 198 -9.83 -3.86 13.63
CA ARG A 198 -8.37 -3.88 13.76
C ARG A 198 -7.81 -2.53 13.36
N ILE A 199 -6.84 -2.06 14.11
CA ILE A 199 -6.07 -0.86 13.77
C ILE A 199 -4.71 -1.31 13.28
N ALA A 200 -4.26 -0.74 12.17
CA ALA A 200 -2.94 -0.99 11.62
C ALA A 200 -1.84 -0.71 12.65
N PRO A 201 -0.74 -1.46 12.64
CA PRO A 201 0.39 -1.22 13.54
C PRO A 201 0.87 0.22 13.48
N GLU A 202 1.11 0.80 14.65
CA GLU A 202 1.67 2.14 14.76
C GLU A 202 3.07 2.22 14.13
N GLY A 203 3.41 3.36 13.55
CA GLY A 203 4.70 3.58 12.91
C GLY A 203 4.89 2.89 11.57
N GLN A 204 3.84 2.37 10.96
CA GLN A 204 3.85 1.79 9.61
C GLN A 204 2.74 2.41 8.74
N PRO A 205 2.88 3.67 8.34
CA PRO A 205 1.82 4.40 7.66
C PRO A 205 1.42 3.77 6.32
N ALA A 206 2.36 3.30 5.50
CA ALA A 206 2.07 2.76 4.18
C ALA A 206 1.83 1.24 4.18
N THR A 207 2.55 0.48 5.00
CA THR A 207 2.45 -1.00 5.01
C THR A 207 1.49 -1.55 6.05
N GLY A 208 1.18 -0.79 7.12
CA GLY A 208 0.49 -1.30 8.30
C GLY A 208 -0.89 -1.89 8.03
N VAL A 209 -1.72 -1.22 7.21
CA VAL A 209 -3.05 -1.72 6.87
C VAL A 209 -2.99 -3.02 6.06
N TRP A 210 -1.96 -3.19 5.24
CA TRP A 210 -1.75 -4.39 4.42
C TRP A 210 -1.17 -5.55 5.24
N TRP A 211 -0.36 -5.25 6.25
CA TRP A 211 0.06 -6.24 7.25
C TRP A 211 -1.14 -6.79 8.02
N ALA A 212 -2.02 -5.89 8.49
CA ALA A 212 -3.23 -6.31 9.17
C ALA A 212 -4.16 -7.13 8.25
N LEU A 213 -4.21 -6.80 6.95
CA LEU A 213 -4.92 -7.61 5.96
C LEU A 213 -4.32 -9.02 5.84
N ALA A 214 -2.99 -9.14 5.78
CA ALA A 214 -2.32 -10.45 5.64
C ALA A 214 -2.73 -11.41 6.76
N ASP A 215 -2.85 -10.92 8.00
CA ASP A 215 -3.35 -11.72 9.12
C ASP A 215 -4.81 -12.16 8.92
N GLU A 216 -5.64 -11.29 8.32
CA GLU A 216 -7.04 -11.61 8.04
C GLU A 216 -7.23 -12.55 6.83
N LEU A 217 -6.22 -12.73 6.00
CA LEU A 217 -6.24 -13.69 4.89
C LEU A 217 -5.78 -15.10 5.29
N MET A 218 -5.37 -15.29 6.55
CA MET A 218 -5.08 -16.62 7.08
C MET A 218 -6.34 -17.50 7.07
N PRO A 219 -6.18 -18.85 6.95
CA PRO A 219 -7.32 -19.76 6.91
C PRO A 219 -8.32 -19.52 8.02
N GLY A 220 -9.60 -19.52 7.67
CA GLY A 220 -10.72 -19.25 8.58
C GLY A 220 -12.04 -19.43 7.85
N GLY A 221 -13.16 -19.07 8.47
CA GLY A 221 -14.47 -19.08 7.83
C GLY A 221 -14.63 -17.97 6.78
N PRO A 222 -15.66 -18.06 5.90
CA PRO A 222 -15.96 -17.02 4.93
C PRO A 222 -16.35 -15.74 5.66
N ARG A 223 -15.76 -14.62 5.23
CA ARG A 223 -15.96 -13.29 5.84
C ARG A 223 -15.70 -12.16 4.88
N ARG A 224 -16.17 -10.99 5.21
CA ARG A 224 -15.81 -9.74 4.54
C ARG A 224 -14.77 -8.99 5.34
N VAL A 225 -13.70 -8.54 4.67
CA VAL A 225 -12.68 -7.66 5.25
C VAL A 225 -12.76 -6.32 4.53
N VAL A 226 -13.03 -5.25 5.28
CA VAL A 226 -13.06 -3.88 4.77
C VAL A 226 -11.82 -3.15 5.30
N LEU A 227 -11.03 -2.59 4.39
CA LEU A 227 -9.89 -1.75 4.75
C LEU A 227 -10.24 -0.30 4.44
N ALA A 228 -9.88 0.60 5.35
CA ALA A 228 -9.95 2.04 5.13
C ALA A 228 -8.68 2.71 5.65
N ASP A 229 -8.11 3.62 4.86
CA ASP A 229 -6.98 4.45 5.28
C ASP A 229 -7.10 5.86 4.72
N HIS A 230 -6.48 6.81 5.39
CA HIS A 230 -6.53 8.22 5.04
C HIS A 230 -5.14 8.83 5.07
N GLU A 231 -4.77 9.50 3.98
CA GLU A 231 -3.58 10.33 3.87
C GLU A 231 -3.94 11.79 4.16
N PRO A 232 -3.68 12.29 5.38
CA PRO A 232 -4.18 13.59 5.81
C PRO A 232 -3.52 14.77 5.08
N ALA A 233 -2.25 14.65 4.69
CA ALA A 233 -1.54 15.74 4.02
C ALA A 233 -2.07 16.02 2.60
N LEU A 234 -2.57 14.98 1.93
CA LEU A 234 -3.08 15.05 0.56
C LEU A 234 -4.60 14.92 0.47
N GLY A 235 -5.26 14.63 1.58
CA GLY A 235 -6.71 14.43 1.62
C GLY A 235 -7.18 13.21 0.83
N TYR A 236 -6.42 12.14 0.77
CA TYR A 236 -6.85 10.89 0.12
C TYR A 236 -7.49 9.95 1.12
N LEU A 237 -8.71 9.49 0.82
CA LEU A 237 -9.37 8.39 1.53
C LEU A 237 -9.41 7.17 0.60
N GLY A 238 -8.75 6.08 1.00
CA GLY A 238 -8.75 4.81 0.29
C GLY A 238 -9.60 3.77 1.03
N LEU A 239 -10.44 3.03 0.28
CA LEU A 239 -11.26 1.96 0.83
C LEU A 239 -11.26 0.76 -0.11
N VAL A 240 -11.13 -0.43 0.45
CA VAL A 240 -11.32 -1.69 -0.27
C VAL A 240 -12.17 -2.65 0.56
N ALA A 241 -12.99 -3.43 -0.11
CA ALA A 241 -13.69 -4.57 0.48
C ALA A 241 -13.29 -5.85 -0.22
N LEU A 242 -12.92 -6.85 0.58
CA LEU A 242 -12.56 -8.18 0.12
C LEU A 242 -13.55 -9.20 0.68
N ASP A 243 -13.99 -10.11 -0.18
CA ASP A 243 -14.72 -11.31 0.24
C ASP A 243 -13.70 -12.43 0.36
N VAL A 244 -13.45 -12.90 1.57
CA VAL A 244 -12.51 -13.96 1.91
C VAL A 244 -13.24 -15.29 1.85
N ALA A 245 -12.69 -16.27 1.12
CA ALA A 245 -13.20 -17.62 1.07
C ALA A 245 -12.99 -18.34 2.42
N GLY A 246 -13.82 -19.33 2.70
CA GLY A 246 -13.66 -20.22 3.84
C GLY A 246 -12.75 -21.39 3.52
#